data_7495e93ac1d106bf1241720b3d98eaf1
#
_entry.id   7495e93ac1d106bf1241720b3d98eaf1
#
_cell.length_a   1.000
_cell.length_b   1.000
_cell.length_c   1.000
_cell.angle_alpha   90.00
_cell.angle_beta   90.00
_cell.angle_gamma   90.00
#
_symmetry.space_group_name_H-M   'P 1'
#
loop_
_entity.id
_entity.type
_entity.pdbx_description
1 polymer ?
#
loop_
_entity_poly.entity_id
_entity_poly.type
_entity_poly.pdbx_seq_one_letter_code
_entity_poly.pdbx_strand_id
1 'polypeptide(L)'
;MFTLSRVYFPALLVWTTLMLHGCATVRSEAEVEQYIQDGSRQWAESVATGRTEDLERIIADDFVGTDPQGRRYDKAKMLENTREAPKYFASNKIGPVRVKFFGNTAIAQGEETWTRHRGDPISGRFIWTDTWMLRNGRWQIIAAQDMTAKLP
;
A
#
# COMPACT_ATOMS: atom_id res chain seq x y z
N MET A 1 25.15 -55.17 62.25
CA MET A 1 23.83 -54.65 61.85
C MET A 1 24.08 -53.30 61.18
N PHE A 2 24.31 -53.30 59.83
CA PHE A 2 24.70 -52.11 59.06
C PHE A 2 23.50 -51.63 58.26
N THR A 3 23.00 -50.44 58.57
CA THR A 3 21.91 -49.77 57.87
C THR A 3 22.47 -48.94 56.74
N LEU A 4 22.15 -49.33 55.48
CA LEU A 4 22.47 -48.59 54.27
C LEU A 4 21.47 -47.46 54.07
N SER A 5 21.96 -46.23 54.19
CA SER A 5 21.20 -45.03 53.87
C SER A 5 21.16 -44.79 52.38
N ARG A 6 19.96 -44.79 51.75
CA ARG A 6 19.74 -44.47 50.31
C ARG A 6 19.71 -42.94 50.17
N VAL A 7 20.69 -42.42 49.42
CA VAL A 7 20.71 -41.02 49.01
C VAL A 7 19.92 -40.91 47.70
N TYR A 8 18.81 -40.20 47.72
CA TYR A 8 18.07 -39.83 46.52
C TYR A 8 18.64 -38.53 45.94
N PHE A 9 19.21 -38.60 44.72
CA PHE A 9 19.53 -37.43 43.91
C PHE A 9 18.27 -36.98 43.15
N PRO A 10 17.83 -35.73 43.29
CA PRO A 10 16.79 -35.21 42.41
C PRO A 10 17.39 -34.87 41.05
N ALA A 11 16.88 -35.51 39.99
CA ALA A 11 17.18 -35.14 38.61
C ALA A 11 16.57 -33.76 38.29
N LEU A 12 17.41 -32.73 38.16
CA LEU A 12 17.02 -31.42 37.64
C LEU A 12 16.75 -31.56 36.14
N LEU A 13 15.47 -31.56 35.75
CA LEU A 13 15.06 -31.43 34.36
C LEU A 13 15.25 -29.95 33.95
N VAL A 14 16.35 -29.67 33.22
CA VAL A 14 16.57 -28.38 32.59
C VAL A 14 15.70 -28.32 31.32
N TRP A 15 14.60 -27.60 31.38
CA TRP A 15 13.81 -27.24 30.22
C TRP A 15 14.53 -26.13 29.42
N THR A 16 15.25 -26.50 28.38
CA THR A 16 15.75 -25.54 27.40
C THR A 16 14.59 -25.09 26.51
N THR A 17 14.01 -23.93 26.83
CA THR A 17 13.08 -23.23 25.94
C THR A 17 13.86 -22.72 24.73
N LEU A 18 13.70 -23.39 23.59
CA LEU A 18 14.20 -22.92 22.29
C LEU A 18 13.35 -21.68 21.90
N MET A 19 13.89 -20.50 22.15
CA MET A 19 13.32 -19.24 21.64
C MET A 19 13.53 -19.22 20.12
N LEU A 20 12.54 -19.66 19.36
CA LEU A 20 12.43 -19.40 17.92
C LEU A 20 12.28 -17.88 17.74
N HIS A 21 13.39 -17.18 17.61
CA HIS A 21 13.39 -15.82 17.09
C HIS A 21 13.00 -15.90 15.63
N GLY A 22 11.71 -15.71 15.33
CA GLY A 22 11.24 -15.47 13.97
C GLY A 22 11.93 -14.19 13.48
N CYS A 23 12.97 -14.33 12.65
CA CYS A 23 13.49 -13.23 11.85
C CYS A 23 12.33 -12.74 10.97
N ALA A 24 11.66 -11.67 11.38
CA ALA A 24 10.87 -10.90 10.44
C ALA A 24 11.87 -10.39 9.39
N THR A 25 11.83 -10.95 8.19
CA THR A 25 12.63 -10.50 7.06
C THR A 25 12.26 -9.04 6.79
N VAL A 26 13.16 -8.14 7.16
CA VAL A 26 13.04 -6.72 6.81
C VAL A 26 13.17 -6.67 5.28
N ARG A 27 12.12 -6.25 4.58
CA ARG A 27 12.17 -6.07 3.13
C ARG A 27 13.25 -5.06 2.79
N SER A 28 14.01 -5.33 1.74
CA SER A 28 14.96 -4.37 1.20
C SER A 28 14.23 -3.15 0.64
N GLU A 29 14.91 -2.00 0.55
CA GLU A 29 14.35 -0.79 -0.04
C GLU A 29 13.86 -1.03 -1.47
N ALA A 30 14.60 -1.80 -2.27
CA ALA A 30 14.20 -2.17 -3.63
C ALA A 30 12.90 -3.01 -3.67
N GLU A 31 12.69 -3.93 -2.73
CA GLU A 31 11.45 -4.70 -2.65
C GLU A 31 10.27 -3.82 -2.23
N VAL A 32 10.50 -2.83 -1.37
CA VAL A 32 9.48 -1.85 -0.98
C VAL A 32 9.17 -0.91 -2.13
N GLU A 33 10.18 -0.43 -2.85
CA GLU A 33 9.99 0.40 -4.04
C GLU A 33 9.12 -0.32 -5.08
N GLN A 34 9.43 -1.58 -5.38
CA GLN A 34 8.63 -2.40 -6.29
C GLN A 34 7.20 -2.55 -5.79
N TYR A 35 7.00 -2.82 -4.48
CA TYR A 35 5.67 -2.91 -3.88
C TYR A 35 4.85 -1.63 -4.06
N ILE A 36 5.47 -0.45 -3.87
CA ILE A 36 4.83 0.86 -4.05
C ILE A 36 4.48 1.10 -5.52
N GLN A 37 5.40 0.79 -6.44
CA GLN A 37 5.15 0.90 -7.88
C GLN A 37 4.03 -0.03 -8.35
N ASP A 38 3.98 -1.25 -7.83
CA ASP A 38 2.90 -2.21 -8.12
C ASP A 38 1.56 -1.72 -7.59
N GLY A 39 1.54 -1.19 -6.36
CA GLY A 39 0.35 -0.60 -5.76
C GLY A 39 -0.19 0.59 -6.57
N SER A 40 0.68 1.45 -7.07
CA SER A 40 0.29 2.57 -7.93
C SER A 40 -0.30 2.06 -9.26
N ARG A 41 0.27 1.00 -9.86
CA ARG A 41 -0.31 0.36 -11.06
C ARG A 41 -1.69 -0.24 -10.78
N GLN A 42 -1.84 -0.95 -9.69
CA GLN A 42 -3.12 -1.53 -9.26
C GLN A 42 -4.19 -0.45 -9.07
N TRP A 43 -3.81 0.70 -8.49
CA TRP A 43 -4.75 1.83 -8.38
C TRP A 43 -5.18 2.32 -9.76
N ALA A 44 -4.24 2.60 -10.65
CA ALA A 44 -4.57 3.07 -12.00
C ALA A 44 -5.47 2.07 -12.77
N GLU A 45 -5.21 0.77 -12.67
CA GLU A 45 -6.02 -0.29 -13.28
C GLU A 45 -7.44 -0.34 -12.69
N SER A 46 -7.58 -0.06 -11.40
CA SER A 46 -8.87 -0.08 -10.71
C SER A 46 -9.85 0.95 -11.28
N VAL A 47 -9.38 2.08 -11.78
CA VAL A 47 -10.20 3.12 -12.42
C VAL A 47 -10.96 2.59 -13.65
N ALA A 48 -10.31 1.72 -14.44
CA ALA A 48 -10.95 1.13 -15.62
C ALA A 48 -11.76 -0.12 -15.31
N THR A 49 -11.45 -0.83 -14.20
CA THR A 49 -12.06 -2.14 -13.87
C THR A 49 -13.11 -2.07 -12.76
N GLY A 50 -13.08 -1.03 -11.93
CA GLY A 50 -13.95 -0.90 -10.75
C GLY A 50 -13.58 -1.82 -9.59
N ARG A 51 -12.49 -2.60 -9.70
CA ARG A 51 -12.05 -3.51 -8.64
C ARG A 51 -11.42 -2.73 -7.50
N THR A 52 -11.77 -3.07 -6.26
CA THR A 52 -11.34 -2.34 -5.06
C THR A 52 -10.46 -3.15 -4.11
N GLU A 53 -10.26 -4.43 -4.34
CA GLU A 53 -9.60 -5.34 -3.39
C GLU A 53 -8.16 -4.92 -3.10
N ASP A 54 -7.42 -4.51 -4.13
CA ASP A 54 -6.06 -4.00 -3.95
C ASP A 54 -6.05 -2.66 -3.23
N LEU A 55 -6.98 -1.76 -3.54
CA LEU A 55 -7.11 -0.47 -2.88
C LEU A 55 -7.46 -0.61 -1.40
N GLU A 56 -8.35 -1.55 -1.05
CA GLU A 56 -8.69 -1.85 0.34
C GLU A 56 -7.45 -2.23 1.16
N ARG A 57 -6.50 -2.92 0.52
CA ARG A 57 -5.25 -3.37 1.13
C ARG A 57 -4.20 -2.27 1.25
N ILE A 58 -4.02 -1.46 0.18
CA ILE A 58 -2.93 -0.48 0.11
C ILE A 58 -3.30 0.89 0.68
N ILE A 59 -4.58 1.25 0.76
CA ILE A 59 -5.03 2.53 1.32
C ILE A 59 -5.27 2.36 2.83
N ALA A 60 -4.70 3.26 3.63
CA ALA A 60 -4.87 3.27 5.08
C ALA A 60 -6.31 3.69 5.47
N ASP A 61 -6.79 3.26 6.64
CA ASP A 61 -8.14 3.58 7.08
C ASP A 61 -8.32 5.08 7.41
N ASP A 62 -7.23 5.77 7.79
CA ASP A 62 -7.17 7.20 8.05
C ASP A 62 -6.68 8.02 6.83
N PHE A 63 -6.80 7.46 5.64
CA PHE A 63 -6.40 8.08 4.38
C PHE A 63 -7.13 9.40 4.12
N VAL A 64 -6.40 10.36 3.55
CA VAL A 64 -6.95 11.62 3.03
C VAL A 64 -6.54 11.84 1.58
N GLY A 65 -7.49 12.00 0.69
CA GLY A 65 -7.28 12.33 -0.71
C GLY A 65 -7.70 13.75 -1.05
N THR A 66 -7.12 14.31 -2.10
CA THR A 66 -7.55 15.57 -2.70
C THR A 66 -7.62 15.41 -4.21
N ASP A 67 -8.79 15.59 -4.78
CA ASP A 67 -9.00 15.47 -6.22
C ASP A 67 -8.53 16.73 -6.99
N PRO A 68 -8.48 16.67 -8.35
CA PRO A 68 -8.04 17.81 -9.17
C PRO A 68 -8.88 19.09 -9.02
N GLN A 69 -10.06 19.00 -8.41
CA GLN A 69 -10.92 20.15 -8.11
C GLN A 69 -10.72 20.67 -6.68
N GLY A 70 -9.77 20.11 -5.92
CA GLY A 70 -9.48 20.49 -4.53
C GLY A 70 -10.46 19.91 -3.52
N ARG A 71 -11.34 18.97 -3.89
CA ARG A 71 -12.27 18.33 -2.96
C ARG A 71 -11.56 17.23 -2.19
N ARG A 72 -11.79 17.19 -0.89
CA ARG A 72 -11.22 16.13 -0.03
C ARG A 72 -12.11 14.91 -0.01
N TYR A 73 -11.50 13.75 0.10
CA TYR A 73 -12.19 12.47 0.22
C TYR A 73 -11.40 11.51 1.12
N ASP A 74 -12.10 10.58 1.73
CA ASP A 74 -11.55 9.50 2.55
C ASP A 74 -11.48 8.18 1.77
N LYS A 75 -10.99 7.13 2.44
CA LYS A 75 -10.92 5.77 1.87
C LYS A 75 -12.27 5.25 1.41
N ALA A 76 -13.33 5.44 2.20
CA ALA A 76 -14.67 4.96 1.86
C ALA A 76 -15.16 5.58 0.55
N LYS A 77 -14.98 6.91 0.42
CA LYS A 77 -15.33 7.63 -0.80
C LYS A 77 -14.43 7.25 -1.98
N MET A 78 -13.15 6.98 -1.75
CA MET A 78 -12.25 6.48 -2.79
C MET A 78 -12.74 5.14 -3.35
N LEU A 79 -13.07 4.19 -2.50
CA LEU A 79 -13.57 2.88 -2.93
C LEU A 79 -14.91 2.98 -3.66
N GLU A 80 -15.82 3.86 -3.19
CA GLU A 80 -17.08 4.15 -3.89
C GLU A 80 -16.81 4.70 -5.29
N ASN A 81 -15.98 5.74 -5.40
CA ASN A 81 -15.62 6.36 -6.67
C ASN A 81 -14.99 5.35 -7.63
N THR A 82 -14.14 4.46 -7.13
CA THR A 82 -13.50 3.40 -7.94
C THR A 82 -14.53 2.44 -8.52
N ARG A 83 -15.52 1.97 -7.73
CA ARG A 83 -16.59 1.08 -8.23
C ARG A 83 -17.42 1.73 -9.34
N GLU A 84 -17.59 3.05 -9.27
CA GLU A 84 -18.36 3.81 -10.25
C GLU A 84 -17.53 4.23 -11.49
N ALA A 85 -16.20 4.26 -11.35
CA ALA A 85 -15.29 4.79 -12.37
C ALA A 85 -15.44 4.14 -13.76
N PRO A 86 -15.66 2.81 -13.92
CA PRO A 86 -15.85 2.19 -15.23
C PRO A 86 -17.06 2.69 -16.02
N LYS A 87 -18.01 3.34 -15.38
CA LYS A 87 -19.14 4.00 -16.09
C LYS A 87 -18.69 5.19 -16.92
N TYR A 88 -17.55 5.78 -16.57
CA TYR A 88 -17.04 7.01 -17.15
C TYR A 88 -15.73 6.80 -17.90
N PHE A 89 -14.82 5.97 -17.37
CA PHE A 89 -13.49 5.76 -17.89
C PHE A 89 -13.39 4.45 -18.67
N ALA A 90 -12.93 4.55 -19.91
CA ALA A 90 -12.62 3.41 -20.78
C ALA A 90 -11.22 2.85 -20.50
N SER A 91 -10.30 3.72 -20.09
CA SER A 91 -8.93 3.32 -19.74
C SER A 91 -8.30 4.32 -18.77
N ASN A 92 -7.35 3.83 -17.99
CA ASN A 92 -6.39 4.64 -17.25
C ASN A 92 -5.02 3.96 -17.33
N LYS A 93 -4.01 4.68 -17.81
CA LYS A 93 -2.66 4.16 -18.04
C LYS A 93 -1.67 4.97 -17.24
N ILE A 94 -0.95 4.28 -16.37
CA ILE A 94 0.11 4.88 -15.55
C ILE A 94 1.43 4.94 -16.32
N GLY A 95 2.16 6.04 -16.17
CA GLY A 95 3.54 6.20 -16.60
C GLY A 95 4.54 5.68 -15.57
N PRO A 96 5.83 5.98 -15.72
CA PRO A 96 6.86 5.63 -14.74
C PRO A 96 6.57 6.24 -13.36
N VAL A 97 6.71 5.42 -12.32
CA VAL A 97 6.54 5.83 -10.91
C VAL A 97 7.92 6.05 -10.29
N ARG A 98 8.12 7.23 -9.71
CA ARG A 98 9.33 7.57 -8.95
C ARG A 98 9.03 7.49 -7.47
N VAL A 99 9.87 6.79 -6.72
CA VAL A 99 9.72 6.63 -5.27
C VAL A 99 10.93 7.24 -4.57
N LYS A 100 10.69 7.97 -3.49
CA LYS A 100 11.74 8.52 -2.63
C LYS A 100 11.42 8.23 -1.18
N PHE A 101 12.37 7.61 -0.46
CA PHE A 101 12.21 7.20 0.93
C PHE A 101 12.69 8.26 1.91
N PHE A 102 11.99 8.35 3.04
CA PHE A 102 12.28 9.20 4.20
C PHE A 102 11.99 8.40 5.48
N GLY A 103 12.85 7.45 5.80
CA GLY A 103 12.63 6.52 6.90
C GLY A 103 11.39 5.65 6.67
N ASN A 104 10.41 5.75 7.56
CA ASN A 104 9.14 5.01 7.47
C ASN A 104 8.10 5.66 6.54
N THR A 105 8.50 6.67 5.77
CA THR A 105 7.65 7.37 4.81
C THR A 105 8.27 7.28 3.42
N ALA A 106 7.46 7.11 2.40
CA ALA A 106 7.88 7.23 1.01
C ALA A 106 6.93 8.15 0.26
N ILE A 107 7.49 8.94 -0.65
CA ILE A 107 6.74 9.74 -1.62
C ILE A 107 6.82 9.05 -2.97
N ALA A 108 5.67 8.68 -3.51
CA ALA A 108 5.54 8.17 -4.87
C ALA A 108 4.94 9.24 -5.76
N GLN A 109 5.54 9.45 -6.92
CA GLN A 109 5.07 10.44 -7.90
C GLN A 109 5.06 9.84 -9.28
N GLY A 110 4.06 10.22 -10.04
CA GLY A 110 3.92 9.77 -11.41
C GLY A 110 2.89 10.58 -12.18
N GLU A 111 2.57 10.06 -13.34
CA GLU A 111 1.52 10.59 -14.18
C GLU A 111 0.68 9.45 -14.71
N GLU A 112 -0.55 9.77 -15.08
CA GLU A 112 -1.45 8.85 -15.75
C GLU A 112 -2.22 9.54 -16.84
N THR A 113 -2.53 8.79 -17.90
CA THR A 113 -3.41 9.23 -18.99
C THR A 113 -4.68 8.40 -18.97
N TRP A 114 -5.80 9.10 -19.00
CA TRP A 114 -7.11 8.47 -18.99
C TRP A 114 -7.89 8.78 -20.25
N THR A 115 -8.80 7.88 -20.60
CA THR A 115 -9.76 8.05 -21.68
C THR A 115 -11.15 7.74 -21.14
N ARG A 116 -12.13 8.57 -21.49
CA ARG A 116 -13.54 8.37 -21.15
C ARG A 116 -14.29 7.71 -22.30
N HIS A 117 -15.39 7.05 -21.98
CA HIS A 117 -16.32 6.54 -22.99
C HIS A 117 -16.98 7.66 -23.77
N ARG A 118 -17.19 8.82 -23.12
CA ARG A 118 -17.83 10.04 -23.67
C ARG A 118 -17.47 11.25 -22.80
N GLY A 119 -17.69 12.43 -23.34
CA GLY A 119 -17.48 13.70 -22.64
C GLY A 119 -16.44 14.58 -23.32
N ASP A 120 -16.26 15.79 -22.81
CA ASP A 120 -15.26 16.76 -23.24
C ASP A 120 -14.49 17.27 -21.99
N PRO A 121 -13.18 17.05 -21.91
CA PRO A 121 -12.36 16.28 -22.85
C PRO A 121 -12.62 14.77 -22.77
N ILE A 122 -12.45 14.07 -23.90
CA ILE A 122 -12.57 12.60 -24.00
C ILE A 122 -11.35 11.90 -23.39
N SER A 123 -10.23 12.58 -23.29
CA SER A 123 -8.98 12.11 -22.66
C SER A 123 -8.31 13.23 -21.90
N GLY A 124 -7.44 12.86 -20.98
CA GLY A 124 -6.68 13.81 -20.18
C GLY A 124 -5.51 13.16 -19.46
N ARG A 125 -4.80 13.95 -18.68
CA ARG A 125 -3.65 13.53 -17.91
C ARG A 125 -3.73 14.07 -16.50
N PHE A 126 -3.39 13.24 -15.54
CA PHE A 126 -3.12 13.65 -14.16
C PHE A 126 -1.64 13.51 -13.86
N ILE A 127 -1.15 14.42 -13.02
CA ILE A 127 0.09 14.27 -12.26
C ILE A 127 -0.32 14.05 -10.82
N TRP A 128 0.25 13.05 -10.18
CA TRP A 128 -0.14 12.68 -8.84
C TRP A 128 1.05 12.55 -7.89
N THR A 129 0.76 12.68 -6.61
CA THR A 129 1.69 12.46 -5.51
C THR A 129 0.98 11.71 -4.40
N ASP A 130 1.52 10.54 -4.06
CA ASP A 130 1.06 9.71 -2.95
C ASP A 130 2.10 9.68 -1.85
N THR A 131 1.62 9.78 -0.62
CA THR A 131 2.42 9.57 0.58
C THR A 131 2.13 8.20 1.15
N TRP A 132 3.16 7.35 1.16
CA TRP A 132 3.14 6.03 1.74
C TRP A 132 3.80 6.05 3.12
N MET A 133 3.28 5.24 4.05
CA MET A 133 3.85 5.11 5.39
C MET A 133 3.89 3.66 5.84
N LEU A 134 5.02 3.27 6.44
CA LEU A 134 5.17 1.97 7.09
C LEU A 134 4.55 2.03 8.49
N ARG A 135 3.46 1.30 8.69
CA ARG A 135 2.78 1.16 9.99
C ARG A 135 2.49 -0.32 10.25
N ASN A 136 2.84 -0.81 11.43
CA ASN A 136 2.60 -2.19 11.83
C ASN A 136 3.08 -3.23 10.79
N GLY A 137 4.27 -3.00 10.20
CA GLY A 137 4.87 -3.87 9.19
C GLY A 137 4.24 -3.80 7.80
N ARG A 138 3.32 -2.86 7.54
CA ARG A 138 2.67 -2.67 6.24
C ARG A 138 2.88 -1.28 5.69
N TRP A 139 3.25 -1.19 4.42
CA TRP A 139 3.26 0.06 3.67
C TRP A 139 1.85 0.34 3.14
N GLN A 140 1.31 1.51 3.47
CA GLN A 140 -0.01 1.95 3.04
C GLN A 140 0.02 3.41 2.64
N ILE A 141 -0.84 3.79 1.70
CA ILE A 141 -1.07 5.18 1.29
C ILE A 141 -1.87 5.88 2.37
N ILE A 142 -1.32 6.96 2.92
CA ILE A 142 -1.98 7.80 3.94
C ILE A 142 -2.51 9.10 3.35
N ALA A 143 -1.93 9.56 2.24
CA ALA A 143 -2.41 10.75 1.53
C ALA A 143 -2.15 10.62 0.04
N ALA A 144 -3.05 11.19 -0.78
CA ALA A 144 -2.92 11.30 -2.22
C ALA A 144 -3.44 12.63 -2.73
N GLN A 145 -2.82 13.13 -3.78
CA GLN A 145 -3.27 14.33 -4.48
C GLN A 145 -3.04 14.20 -5.98
N ASP A 146 -4.08 14.53 -6.72
CA ASP A 146 -4.06 14.58 -8.18
C ASP A 146 -4.15 16.03 -8.67
N MET A 147 -3.50 16.28 -9.81
CA MET A 147 -3.59 17.54 -10.54
C MET A 147 -3.84 17.26 -12.01
N THR A 148 -4.78 17.99 -12.62
CA THR A 148 -4.96 17.98 -14.07
C THR A 148 -3.73 18.62 -14.74
N ALA A 149 -3.17 17.93 -15.74
CA ALA A 149 -2.06 18.44 -16.55
C ALA A 149 -2.43 18.48 -18.03
N LYS A 150 -1.75 19.33 -18.79
CA LYS A 150 -1.89 19.32 -20.26
C LYS A 150 -1.38 17.99 -20.81
N LEU A 151 -2.04 17.49 -21.84
CA LEU A 151 -1.50 16.38 -22.63
C LEU A 151 -0.19 16.83 -23.29
N PRO A 152 0.79 15.92 -23.45
CA PRO A 152 2.05 16.20 -24.11
C PRO A 152 1.83 16.65 -25.57
#